data_dedb449d161e3da5621c1d09db09771c
#
_entry.id   dedb449d161e3da5621c1d09db09771c
#
_cell.length_a   1.000
_cell.length_b   1.000
_cell.length_c   1.000
_cell.angle_alpha   90.00
_cell.angle_beta   90.00
_cell.angle_gamma   90.00
#
_symmetry.space_group_name_H-M   'P 1'
#
loop_
_entity.id
_entity.type
_entity.pdbx_description
1 polymer ?
#
loop_
_entity_poly.entity_id
_entity_poly.type
_entity_poly.pdbx_seq_one_letter_code
_entity_poly.pdbx_strand_id
1 'polypeptide(L)'
;ASWMTREDRLDEIADFVLFLEALRERLMWDKNPEIKVIYLGFSQGVTTLLRWLRDIGPRADFLLMWAGGLPDDLLFTHRKEYFSQIQSHYFVGDKDPYFTPGLVMDKKYLMDDMGIELNLHEYPGTHKVDEATLKNWVAQHLTKQV
;
A
#
# COMPACT_ATOMS: atom_id res chain seq x y z
N ALA A 1 -9.42 19.51 -7.68
CA ALA A 1 -10.06 18.20 -7.53
C ALA A 1 -9.99 17.81 -6.06
N SER A 2 -11.12 17.52 -5.46
CA SER A 2 -11.21 16.97 -4.12
C SER A 2 -10.94 15.46 -4.19
N TRP A 3 -10.38 14.93 -3.12
CA TRP A 3 -10.03 13.51 -3.06
C TRP A 3 -10.66 12.91 -1.80
N MET A 4 -11.60 11.97 -1.98
CA MET A 4 -12.38 11.34 -0.91
C MET A 4 -13.07 12.35 0.01
N THR A 5 -13.90 13.22 -0.57
CA THR A 5 -14.76 14.13 0.19
C THR A 5 -15.83 13.35 0.97
N ARG A 6 -16.41 13.98 1.99
CA ARG A 6 -17.41 13.33 2.82
C ARG A 6 -18.74 13.12 2.08
N GLU A 7 -19.03 13.98 1.10
CA GLU A 7 -20.32 14.03 0.39
C GLU A 7 -20.37 13.02 -0.77
N ASP A 8 -19.29 12.90 -1.56
CA ASP A 8 -19.24 12.06 -2.77
C ASP A 8 -18.21 10.92 -2.67
N ARG A 9 -17.92 10.47 -1.46
CA ARG A 9 -16.85 9.52 -1.17
C ARG A 9 -16.90 8.24 -2.00
N LEU A 10 -18.08 7.67 -2.19
CA LEU A 10 -18.23 6.40 -2.92
C LEU A 10 -17.99 6.57 -4.41
N ASP A 11 -18.47 7.67 -4.99
CA ASP A 11 -18.25 7.99 -6.40
C ASP A 11 -16.77 8.31 -6.65
N GLU A 12 -16.14 9.09 -5.77
CA GLU A 12 -14.70 9.36 -5.84
C GLU A 12 -13.84 8.10 -5.72
N ILE A 13 -14.25 7.13 -4.86
CA ILE A 13 -13.59 5.83 -4.76
C ILE A 13 -13.73 5.05 -6.07
N ALA A 14 -14.91 4.99 -6.64
CA ALA A 14 -15.14 4.32 -7.92
C ALA A 14 -14.29 4.95 -9.04
N ASP A 15 -14.25 6.28 -9.10
CA ASP A 15 -13.51 7.03 -10.10
C ASP A 15 -12.00 6.75 -10.04
N PHE A 16 -11.39 6.78 -8.85
CA PHE A 16 -9.95 6.50 -8.78
C PHE A 16 -9.60 5.03 -9.03
N VAL A 17 -10.47 4.09 -8.64
CA VAL A 17 -10.28 2.67 -8.96
C VAL A 17 -10.30 2.46 -10.47
N LEU A 18 -11.29 3.04 -11.16
CA LEU A 18 -11.39 2.98 -12.63
C LEU A 18 -10.20 3.66 -13.30
N PHE A 19 -9.75 4.81 -12.79
CA PHE A 19 -8.59 5.52 -13.34
C PHE A 19 -7.30 4.69 -13.22
N LEU A 20 -7.03 4.12 -12.05
CA LEU A 20 -5.85 3.30 -11.83
C LEU A 20 -5.88 2.03 -12.68
N GLU A 21 -7.05 1.43 -12.84
CA GLU A 21 -7.21 0.25 -13.70
C GLU A 21 -6.97 0.59 -15.18
N ALA A 22 -7.56 1.67 -15.68
CA ALA A 22 -7.32 2.13 -17.05
C ALA A 22 -5.84 2.44 -17.31
N LEU A 23 -5.14 3.02 -16.31
CA LEU A 23 -3.72 3.28 -16.39
C LEU A 23 -2.90 1.99 -16.44
N ARG A 24 -3.24 1.00 -15.60
CA ARG A 24 -2.61 -0.32 -15.60
C ARG A 24 -2.78 -1.02 -16.96
N GLU A 25 -4.01 -1.06 -17.47
CA GLU A 25 -4.31 -1.67 -18.77
C GLU A 25 -3.54 -1.00 -19.91
N ARG A 26 -3.44 0.32 -19.89
CA ARG A 26 -2.72 1.07 -20.92
C ARG A 26 -1.21 0.83 -20.89
N LEU A 27 -0.62 0.77 -19.70
CA LEU A 27 0.83 0.64 -19.53
C LEU A 27 1.30 -0.82 -19.44
N MET A 28 0.40 -1.74 -19.11
CA MET A 28 0.62 -3.21 -19.06
C MET A 28 1.88 -3.61 -18.27
N TRP A 29 2.27 -2.84 -17.25
CA TRP A 29 3.51 -3.11 -16.48
C TRP A 29 3.51 -4.45 -15.76
N ASP A 30 2.33 -4.97 -15.42
CA ASP A 30 2.15 -6.24 -14.71
C ASP A 30 2.12 -7.47 -15.62
N LYS A 31 2.21 -7.28 -16.94
CA LYS A 31 2.15 -8.40 -17.92
C LYS A 31 3.49 -9.07 -18.17
N ASN A 32 4.60 -8.38 -17.88
CA ASN A 32 5.93 -8.95 -18.05
C ASN A 32 6.36 -9.68 -16.77
N PRO A 33 6.53 -11.02 -16.78
CA PRO A 33 6.90 -11.80 -15.60
C PRO A 33 8.32 -11.52 -15.11
N GLU A 34 9.20 -10.98 -15.96
CA GLU A 34 10.59 -10.64 -15.61
C GLU A 34 10.71 -9.36 -14.78
N ILE A 35 9.65 -8.56 -14.74
CA ILE A 35 9.63 -7.29 -14.00
C ILE A 35 8.98 -7.49 -12.64
N LYS A 36 9.63 -7.00 -11.58
CA LYS A 36 9.03 -6.90 -10.26
C LYS A 36 8.06 -5.71 -10.21
N VAL A 37 6.83 -5.99 -9.81
CA VAL A 37 5.78 -4.98 -9.68
C VAL A 37 5.67 -4.55 -8.22
N ILE A 38 5.91 -3.27 -7.98
CA ILE A 38 5.88 -2.66 -6.66
C ILE A 38 4.84 -1.55 -6.65
N TYR A 39 3.89 -1.65 -5.73
CA TYR A 39 2.95 -0.58 -5.48
C TYR A 39 3.30 0.14 -4.19
N LEU A 40 3.48 1.46 -4.27
CA LEU A 40 3.76 2.31 -3.12
C LEU A 40 2.62 3.31 -2.93
N GLY A 41 2.03 3.30 -1.75
CA GLY A 41 1.08 4.31 -1.29
C GLY A 41 1.65 5.14 -0.16
N PHE A 42 1.48 6.46 -0.20
CA PHE A 42 1.86 7.38 0.87
C PHE A 42 0.62 8.08 1.44
N SER A 43 0.53 8.13 2.76
CA SER A 43 -0.56 8.80 3.47
C SER A 43 -1.93 8.31 2.98
N GLN A 44 -2.79 9.18 2.48
CA GLN A 44 -4.07 8.81 1.88
C GLN A 44 -3.94 7.87 0.67
N GLY A 45 -2.79 7.87 -0.02
CA GLY A 45 -2.49 6.96 -1.11
C GLY A 45 -2.44 5.49 -0.69
N VAL A 46 -2.16 5.18 0.59
CA VAL A 46 -2.25 3.81 1.12
C VAL A 46 -3.68 3.29 1.03
N THR A 47 -4.64 4.08 1.51
CA THR A 47 -6.06 3.72 1.47
C THR A 47 -6.57 3.56 0.03
N THR A 48 -6.17 4.46 -0.86
CA THR A 48 -6.48 4.39 -2.29
C THR A 48 -5.96 3.11 -2.92
N LEU A 49 -4.70 2.81 -2.67
CA LEU A 49 -4.02 1.64 -3.20
C LEU A 49 -4.66 0.34 -2.69
N LEU A 50 -4.93 0.24 -1.40
CA LEU A 50 -5.57 -0.94 -0.81
C LEU A 50 -6.96 -1.21 -1.40
N ARG A 51 -7.75 -0.17 -1.68
CA ARG A 51 -9.06 -0.31 -2.33
C ARG A 51 -8.93 -0.82 -3.75
N TRP A 52 -8.05 -0.23 -4.54
CA TRP A 52 -7.83 -0.68 -5.91
C TRP A 52 -7.31 -2.11 -5.96
N LEU A 53 -6.33 -2.48 -5.12
CA LEU A 53 -5.82 -3.85 -5.03
C LEU A 53 -6.92 -4.84 -4.62
N ARG A 54 -7.78 -4.46 -3.65
CA ARG A 54 -8.91 -5.29 -3.25
C ARG A 54 -9.90 -5.53 -4.40
N ASP A 55 -10.25 -4.47 -5.12
CA ASP A 55 -11.34 -4.53 -6.09
C ASP A 55 -10.89 -5.19 -7.40
N ILE A 56 -9.68 -4.91 -7.84
CA ILE A 56 -9.13 -5.38 -9.11
C ILE A 56 -8.23 -6.62 -8.94
N GLY A 57 -7.32 -6.61 -7.97
CA GLY A 57 -6.37 -7.70 -7.74
C GLY A 57 -5.31 -7.82 -8.84
N PRO A 58 -4.67 -6.71 -9.28
CA PRO A 58 -3.60 -6.77 -10.26
C PRO A 58 -2.38 -7.51 -9.69
N ARG A 59 -1.53 -8.04 -10.55
CA ARG A 59 -0.28 -8.66 -10.08
C ARG A 59 0.55 -7.66 -9.28
N ALA A 60 1.00 -8.09 -8.11
CA ALA A 60 1.88 -7.33 -7.21
C ALA A 60 2.91 -8.27 -6.60
N ASP A 61 4.18 -7.92 -6.66
CA ASP A 61 5.24 -8.62 -5.93
C ASP A 61 5.44 -7.98 -4.54
N PHE A 62 5.36 -6.66 -4.47
CA PHE A 62 5.53 -5.89 -3.24
C PHE A 62 4.46 -4.82 -3.07
N LEU A 63 4.05 -4.63 -1.82
CA LEU A 63 3.17 -3.55 -1.38
C LEU A 63 3.89 -2.73 -0.32
N LEU A 64 4.18 -1.46 -0.61
CA LEU A 64 4.81 -0.53 0.29
C LEU A 64 3.76 0.47 0.79
N MET A 65 3.40 0.35 2.04
CA MET A 65 2.47 1.25 2.73
C MET A 65 3.27 2.25 3.54
N TRP A 66 3.20 3.53 3.19
CA TRP A 66 4.02 4.56 3.82
C TRP A 66 3.14 5.58 4.56
N ALA A 67 3.21 5.56 5.88
CA ALA A 67 2.53 6.51 6.77
C ALA A 67 1.06 6.76 6.37
N GLY A 68 0.28 5.69 6.18
CA GLY A 68 -1.10 5.79 5.73
C GLY A 68 -2.10 4.97 6.53
N GLY A 69 -3.35 5.40 6.53
CA GLY A 69 -4.42 4.74 7.24
C GLY A 69 -4.85 3.42 6.61
N LEU A 70 -5.17 2.47 7.47
CA LEU A 70 -5.88 1.26 7.08
C LEU A 70 -7.37 1.51 7.27
N PRO A 71 -8.17 1.51 6.20
CA PRO A 71 -9.59 1.82 6.33
C PRO A 71 -10.35 0.68 7.03
N ASP A 72 -11.09 1.01 8.07
CA ASP A 72 -11.88 0.06 8.85
C ASP A 72 -13.10 -0.48 8.07
N ASP A 73 -13.49 0.19 6.98
CA ASP A 73 -14.60 -0.19 6.11
C ASP A 73 -14.21 -1.18 5.00
N LEU A 74 -12.94 -1.58 4.95
CA LEU A 74 -12.49 -2.57 3.98
C LEU A 74 -12.63 -3.98 4.55
N LEU A 75 -13.67 -4.68 4.10
CA LEU A 75 -13.78 -6.12 4.34
C LEU A 75 -12.98 -6.86 3.25
N PHE A 76 -11.90 -7.50 3.68
CA PHE A 76 -10.96 -8.18 2.78
C PHE A 76 -11.07 -9.69 2.81
N THR A 77 -12.03 -10.25 3.51
CA THR A 77 -12.15 -11.71 3.75
C THR A 77 -12.10 -12.53 2.47
N HIS A 78 -12.67 -12.02 1.37
CA HIS A 78 -12.66 -12.68 0.07
C HIS A 78 -11.38 -12.45 -0.76
N ARG A 79 -10.43 -11.64 -0.27
CA ARG A 79 -9.14 -11.33 -0.94
C ARG A 79 -7.93 -11.76 -0.13
N LYS A 80 -8.12 -12.50 0.93
CA LYS A 80 -7.04 -12.95 1.83
C LYS A 80 -5.94 -13.70 1.08
N GLU A 81 -6.30 -14.62 0.20
CA GLU A 81 -5.36 -15.37 -0.62
C GLU A 81 -4.53 -14.46 -1.54
N TYR A 82 -5.17 -13.46 -2.15
CA TYR A 82 -4.47 -12.49 -2.99
C TYR A 82 -3.43 -11.69 -2.19
N PHE A 83 -3.81 -11.11 -1.05
CA PHE A 83 -2.90 -10.31 -0.24
C PHE A 83 -1.78 -11.14 0.40
N SER A 84 -2.03 -12.40 0.75
CA SER A 84 -1.01 -13.28 1.34
C SER A 84 0.15 -13.62 0.38
N GLN A 85 -0.03 -13.42 -0.91
CA GLN A 85 1.01 -13.62 -1.93
C GLN A 85 1.90 -12.40 -2.13
N ILE A 86 1.53 -11.24 -1.57
CA ILE A 86 2.24 -9.98 -1.75
C ILE A 86 3.16 -9.74 -0.54
N GLN A 87 4.43 -9.51 -0.79
CA GLN A 87 5.35 -9.08 0.27
C GLN A 87 5.02 -7.65 0.68
N SER A 88 4.45 -7.50 1.88
CA SER A 88 3.90 -6.23 2.34
C SER A 88 4.79 -5.60 3.42
N HIS A 89 5.10 -4.32 3.24
CA HIS A 89 5.94 -3.53 4.13
C HIS A 89 5.22 -2.23 4.52
N TYR A 90 5.32 -1.87 5.79
CA TYR A 90 4.78 -0.61 6.30
C TYR A 90 5.90 0.25 6.87
N PHE A 91 5.95 1.51 6.43
CA PHE A 91 6.98 2.46 6.81
C PHE A 91 6.36 3.61 7.61
N VAL A 92 6.97 3.97 8.74
CA VAL A 92 6.49 5.06 9.60
C VAL A 92 7.66 5.78 10.26
N GLY A 93 7.59 7.11 10.28
CA GLY A 93 8.55 7.94 11.01
C GLY A 93 8.29 7.89 12.53
N ASP A 94 9.35 7.84 13.31
CA ASP A 94 9.29 7.85 14.81
C ASP A 94 8.68 9.15 15.37
N LYS A 95 8.63 10.21 14.55
CA LYS A 95 8.05 11.53 14.86
C LYS A 95 6.89 11.90 13.93
N ASP A 96 6.25 10.92 13.31
CA ASP A 96 5.07 11.17 12.50
C ASP A 96 3.90 11.61 13.39
N PRO A 97 3.31 12.81 13.16
CA PRO A 97 2.25 13.31 14.02
C PRO A 97 0.88 12.63 13.79
N TYR A 98 0.72 11.90 12.70
CA TYR A 98 -0.54 11.26 12.30
C TYR A 98 -0.53 9.75 12.48
N PHE A 99 0.60 9.11 12.23
CA PHE A 99 0.78 7.68 12.27
C PHE A 99 2.00 7.33 13.12
N THR A 100 1.76 6.68 14.24
CA THR A 100 2.84 6.18 15.10
C THR A 100 2.99 4.67 14.93
N PRO A 101 4.15 4.09 15.21
CA PRO A 101 4.33 2.64 15.23
C PRO A 101 3.28 1.92 16.07
N GLY A 102 2.91 2.49 17.23
CA GLY A 102 1.86 1.95 18.09
C GLY A 102 0.49 1.90 17.41
N LEU A 103 0.06 3.01 16.78
CA LEU A 103 -1.21 3.04 16.03
C LEU A 103 -1.23 2.03 14.88
N VAL A 104 -0.09 1.81 14.21
CA VAL A 104 0.01 0.80 13.16
C VAL A 104 -0.13 -0.60 13.73
N MET A 105 0.52 -0.87 14.85
CA MET A 105 0.42 -2.17 15.53
C MET A 105 -0.98 -2.44 16.09
N ASP A 106 -1.69 -1.41 16.56
CA ASP A 106 -3.09 -1.52 16.99
C ASP A 106 -4.02 -1.97 15.86
N LYS A 107 -3.64 -1.71 14.61
CA LYS A 107 -4.37 -2.15 13.41
C LYS A 107 -3.86 -3.48 12.82
N LYS A 108 -2.91 -4.12 13.48
CA LYS A 108 -2.31 -5.38 12.98
C LYS A 108 -3.37 -6.46 12.74
N TYR A 109 -4.38 -6.53 13.61
CA TYR A 109 -5.46 -7.51 13.46
C TYR A 109 -6.22 -7.36 12.12
N LEU A 110 -6.40 -6.13 11.64
CA LEU A 110 -7.01 -5.90 10.31
C LEU A 110 -6.12 -6.43 9.19
N MET A 111 -4.81 -6.23 9.29
CA MET A 111 -3.85 -6.77 8.32
C MET A 111 -3.85 -8.30 8.32
N ASP A 112 -3.88 -8.91 9.49
CA ASP A 112 -3.96 -10.37 9.63
C ASP A 112 -5.26 -10.93 8.98
N ASP A 113 -6.39 -10.24 9.18
CA ASP A 113 -7.66 -10.58 8.54
C ASP A 113 -7.62 -10.44 7.02
N MET A 114 -6.88 -9.46 6.53
CA MET A 114 -6.64 -9.24 5.09
C MET A 114 -5.64 -10.24 4.48
N GLY A 115 -4.97 -11.04 5.30
CA GLY A 115 -3.87 -11.91 4.88
C GLY A 115 -2.56 -11.17 4.62
N ILE A 116 -2.42 -9.96 5.13
CA ILE A 116 -1.19 -9.16 5.01
C ILE A 116 -0.26 -9.47 6.19
N GLU A 117 0.89 -10.07 5.91
CA GLU A 117 1.95 -10.17 6.89
C GLU A 117 2.65 -8.81 7.03
N LEU A 118 2.58 -8.23 8.24
CA LEU A 118 3.10 -6.89 8.50
C LEU A 118 4.61 -6.93 8.73
N ASN A 119 5.38 -6.35 7.81
CA ASN A 119 6.79 -6.00 7.99
C ASN A 119 6.90 -4.50 8.29
N LEU A 120 7.00 -4.16 9.58
CA LEU A 120 7.07 -2.76 10.04
C LEU A 120 8.50 -2.24 9.98
N HIS A 121 8.67 -1.07 9.37
CA HIS A 121 9.92 -0.32 9.27
C HIS A 121 9.76 1.06 9.91
N GLU A 122 10.45 1.28 11.02
CA GLU A 122 10.54 2.58 11.65
C GLU A 122 11.78 3.32 11.17
N TYR A 123 11.67 4.62 10.94
CA TYR A 123 12.80 5.46 10.57
C TYR A 123 12.80 6.78 11.35
N PRO A 124 13.97 7.39 11.59
CA PRO A 124 14.05 8.71 12.21
C PRO A 124 13.48 9.78 11.29
N GLY A 125 12.26 10.25 11.56
CA GLY A 125 11.61 11.23 10.68
C GLY A 125 10.15 11.50 11.00
N THR A 126 9.58 12.37 10.18
CA THR A 126 8.19 12.83 10.27
C THR A 126 7.33 12.23 9.18
N HIS A 127 6.17 12.84 8.90
CA HIS A 127 5.23 12.42 7.85
C HIS A 127 5.74 12.73 6.45
N LYS A 128 6.65 11.90 5.94
CA LYS A 128 7.25 12.01 4.60
C LYS A 128 7.76 10.66 4.13
N VAL A 129 7.93 10.49 2.83
CA VAL A 129 8.70 9.36 2.29
C VAL A 129 10.18 9.67 2.51
N ASP A 130 10.85 8.85 3.34
CA ASP A 130 12.28 9.02 3.61
C ASP A 130 13.12 8.33 2.53
N GLU A 131 13.89 9.14 1.81
CA GLU A 131 14.66 8.67 0.65
C GLU A 131 15.72 7.63 1.03
N ALA A 132 16.40 7.81 2.18
CA ALA A 132 17.43 6.89 2.62
C ALA A 132 16.83 5.50 2.97
N THR A 133 15.70 5.51 3.67
CA THR A 133 14.96 4.28 4.02
C THR A 133 14.48 3.55 2.76
N LEU A 134 13.93 4.30 1.79
CA LEU A 134 13.48 3.70 0.52
C LEU A 134 14.65 3.10 -0.28
N LYS A 135 15.78 3.82 -0.39
CA LYS A 135 16.98 3.31 -1.07
C LYS A 135 17.53 2.05 -0.41
N ASN A 136 17.57 2.01 0.91
CA ASN A 136 18.01 0.82 1.66
C ASN A 136 17.08 -0.36 1.40
N TRP A 137 15.77 -0.14 1.42
CA TRP A 137 14.80 -1.19 1.12
C TRP A 137 14.98 -1.73 -0.31
N VAL A 138 15.14 -0.85 -1.30
CA VAL A 138 15.40 -1.23 -2.71
C VAL A 138 16.68 -2.06 -2.81
N ALA A 139 17.76 -1.63 -2.16
CA ALA A 139 19.03 -2.36 -2.18
C ALA A 139 18.90 -3.77 -1.59
N GLN A 140 18.09 -3.96 -0.55
CA GLN A 140 17.90 -5.24 0.10
C GLN A 140 17.01 -6.22 -0.68
N HIS A 141 16.01 -5.72 -1.40
CA HIS A 141 14.95 -6.55 -1.99
C HIS A 141 15.04 -6.66 -3.53
N LEU A 142 15.69 -5.71 -4.21
CA LEU A 142 15.68 -5.64 -5.66
C LEU A 142 17.05 -5.79 -6.32
N THR A 143 18.14 -5.48 -5.61
CA THR A 143 19.47 -5.77 -6.13
C THR A 143 19.73 -7.28 -6.05
N LYS A 144 19.99 -7.91 -7.20
CA LYS A 144 20.49 -9.28 -7.22
C LYS A 144 21.76 -9.31 -6.39
N GLN A 145 21.79 -10.14 -5.36
CA GLN A 145 23.07 -10.54 -4.76
C GLN A 145 23.88 -11.23 -5.87
N VAL A 146 24.86 -10.53 -6.33
CA VAL A 146 25.86 -11.10 -7.27
C VAL A 146 26.77 -12.04 -6.50
#